data_638cf5e1b0ec26f3d69b3a22dd1c7a95
#
_entry.id   638cf5e1b0ec26f3d69b3a22dd1c7a95
#
_cell.length_a   1.000
_cell.length_b   1.000
_cell.length_c   1.000
_cell.angle_alpha   90.00
_cell.angle_beta   90.00
_cell.angle_gamma   90.00
#
_symmetry.space_group_name_H-M   'P 1'
#
loop_
_entity.id
_entity.type
_entity.pdbx_description
1 polymer ?
#
loop_
_entity_poly.entity_id
_entity_poly.type
_entity_poly.pdbx_seq_one_letter_code
_entity_poly.pdbx_strand_id
1 'polypeptide(L)'
;GGVEWTAESATYRRTGRTRGTWANRTRWNGAAPPLSGQVVEIWPARGSGIQTGVQLSPDNPLVRMLFGPLTIALGVDGARTAELLNVREWNSGGALEQHFMVRATDPATAERLFGDDARAALLAYGEWSAQPDSARHGGGLILALFWDQGLTILTHWADIEGVERLTEVGGALCKGGAGS
;
A
#
# COMPACT_ATOMS: atom_id res chain seq x y z
N GLY A 1 -22.52 -5.52 5.28
CA GLY A 1 -22.18 -4.12 5.36
C GLY A 1 -20.98 -3.81 4.48
N GLY A 2 -21.04 -2.69 3.75
CA GLY A 2 -19.92 -2.22 2.94
C GLY A 2 -18.84 -1.60 3.82
N VAL A 3 -17.60 -1.59 3.31
CA VAL A 3 -16.51 -0.83 3.91
C VAL A 3 -16.71 0.65 3.55
N GLU A 4 -16.63 1.53 4.53
CA GLU A 4 -16.60 2.97 4.27
C GLU A 4 -15.22 3.34 3.72
N TRP A 5 -15.18 4.04 2.60
CA TRP A 5 -13.93 4.40 1.93
C TRP A 5 -14.00 5.76 1.24
N THR A 6 -12.83 6.32 0.99
CA THR A 6 -12.64 7.53 0.20
C THR A 6 -11.47 7.35 -0.76
N ALA A 7 -11.54 7.97 -1.93
CA ALA A 7 -10.40 8.06 -2.84
C ALA A 7 -10.22 9.51 -3.29
N GLU A 8 -8.99 9.97 -3.28
CA GLU A 8 -8.64 11.31 -3.74
C GLU A 8 -7.38 11.27 -4.61
N SER A 9 -7.42 12.02 -5.71
CA SER A 9 -6.26 12.19 -6.58
C SER A 9 -5.73 13.61 -6.47
N ALA A 10 -4.44 13.73 -6.28
CA ALA A 10 -3.77 15.02 -6.16
C ALA A 10 -2.47 15.06 -6.96
N THR A 11 -2.11 16.25 -7.40
CA THR A 11 -0.85 16.51 -8.09
C THR A 11 0.13 17.13 -7.10
N TYR A 12 1.26 16.46 -6.90
CA TYR A 12 2.31 16.91 -6.00
C TYR A 12 3.50 17.45 -6.78
N ARG A 13 4.03 18.59 -6.35
CA ARG A 13 5.27 19.11 -6.90
C ARG A 13 6.44 18.37 -6.25
N ARG A 14 7.29 17.73 -7.05
CA ARG A 14 8.54 17.16 -6.55
C ARG A 14 9.47 18.29 -6.07
N THR A 15 9.86 18.24 -4.80
CA THR A 15 10.88 19.10 -4.22
C THR A 15 12.22 18.36 -4.30
N GLY A 16 13.26 19.00 -4.82
CA GLY A 16 14.60 18.42 -4.91
C GLY A 16 15.35 18.84 -6.17
N ARG A 17 16.44 18.13 -6.51
CA ARG A 17 17.31 18.45 -7.67
C ARG A 17 16.60 18.41 -9.03
N THR A 18 15.46 17.74 -9.12
CA THR A 18 14.58 17.70 -10.31
C THR A 18 13.48 18.76 -10.18
N ARG A 19 13.87 20.03 -10.18
CA ARG A 19 12.90 21.15 -10.16
C ARG A 19 11.95 21.04 -11.34
N GLY A 20 10.64 20.96 -11.04
CA GLY A 20 9.57 21.10 -12.02
C GLY A 20 8.81 19.83 -12.41
N THR A 21 9.17 18.65 -11.90
CA THR A 21 8.37 17.44 -12.17
C THR A 21 7.21 17.34 -11.20
N TRP A 22 6.01 17.25 -11.76
CA TRP A 22 4.78 16.97 -11.03
C TRP A 22 4.57 15.43 -10.95
N ALA A 23 4.09 14.96 -9.84
CA ALA A 23 3.71 13.58 -9.66
C ALA A 23 2.25 13.51 -9.27
N ASN A 24 1.44 12.87 -10.09
CA ASN A 24 0.05 12.59 -9.78
C ASN A 24 -0.03 11.31 -8.94
N ARG A 25 -0.81 11.36 -7.89
CA ARG A 25 -1.03 10.24 -6.97
C ARG A 25 -2.49 10.11 -6.66
N THR A 26 -2.94 8.88 -6.51
CA THR A 26 -4.24 8.56 -5.94
C THR A 26 -4.03 7.91 -4.58
N ARG A 27 -4.73 8.42 -3.57
CA ARG A 27 -4.79 7.88 -2.23
C ARG A 27 -6.19 7.32 -2.00
N TRP A 28 -6.27 6.04 -1.71
CA TRP A 28 -7.48 5.36 -1.29
C TRP A 28 -7.39 5.09 0.23
N ASN A 29 -8.44 5.40 0.98
CA ASN A 29 -8.51 5.14 2.42
C ASN A 29 -9.77 4.35 2.71
N GLY A 30 -9.66 3.31 3.53
CA GLY A 30 -10.78 2.51 3.98
C GLY A 30 -10.76 2.31 5.49
N ALA A 31 -11.94 2.31 6.10
CA ALA A 31 -12.08 1.96 7.49
C ALA A 31 -11.71 0.48 7.69
N ALA A 32 -10.75 0.22 8.55
CA ALA A 32 -10.33 -1.12 8.96
C ALA A 32 -10.33 -1.20 10.49
N PRO A 33 -10.43 -2.41 11.06
CA PRO A 33 -10.31 -2.56 12.50
C PRO A 33 -9.00 -2.00 13.01
N PRO A 34 -9.00 -1.34 14.19
CA PRO A 34 -7.79 -0.78 14.76
C PRO A 34 -6.79 -1.89 15.09
N LEU A 35 -5.52 -1.66 14.77
CA LEU A 35 -4.44 -2.63 14.98
C LEU A 35 -3.74 -2.49 16.35
N SER A 36 -4.28 -1.70 17.27
CA SER A 36 -3.75 -1.51 18.63
C SER A 36 -2.25 -1.11 18.64
N GLY A 37 -1.89 -0.16 17.78
CA GLY A 37 -0.51 0.30 17.62
C GLY A 37 0.35 -0.56 16.69
N GLN A 38 -0.18 -1.66 16.15
CA GLN A 38 0.53 -2.45 15.16
C GLN A 38 0.45 -1.81 13.76
N VAL A 39 1.42 -2.13 12.94
CA VAL A 39 1.51 -1.64 11.54
C VAL A 39 1.74 -2.81 10.62
N VAL A 40 1.06 -2.80 9.48
CA VAL A 40 1.33 -3.73 8.37
C VAL A 40 1.50 -2.94 7.09
N GLU A 41 2.58 -3.20 6.39
CA GLU A 41 2.97 -2.58 5.13
C GLU A 41 2.93 -3.59 4.00
N ILE A 42 2.44 -3.17 2.82
CA ILE A 42 2.47 -3.96 1.59
C ILE A 42 3.23 -3.17 0.54
N TRP A 43 4.30 -3.73 0.03
CA TRP A 43 5.14 -3.15 -1.01
C TRP A 43 5.14 -4.02 -2.25
N PRO A 44 5.30 -3.47 -3.46
CA PRO A 44 5.59 -4.26 -4.64
C PRO A 44 6.88 -5.06 -4.45
N ALA A 45 6.85 -6.35 -4.75
CA ALA A 45 8.04 -7.17 -4.71
C ALA A 45 9.01 -6.78 -5.84
N ARG A 46 10.29 -6.98 -5.59
CA ARG A 46 11.32 -6.72 -6.59
C ARG A 46 11.15 -7.70 -7.77
N GLY A 47 11.01 -7.16 -8.97
CA GLY A 47 10.82 -7.97 -10.17
C GLY A 47 9.38 -8.42 -10.42
N SER A 48 8.41 -7.96 -9.64
CA SER A 48 6.98 -8.29 -9.78
C SER A 48 6.34 -7.83 -11.10
N GLY A 49 7.00 -6.96 -11.86
CA GLY A 49 6.40 -6.31 -13.02
C GLY A 49 5.49 -5.12 -12.67
N ILE A 50 5.10 -4.97 -11.41
CA ILE A 50 4.30 -3.82 -10.96
C ILE A 50 5.12 -2.55 -11.16
N GLN A 51 4.57 -1.62 -11.92
CA GLN A 51 5.27 -0.37 -12.24
C GLN A 51 5.20 0.58 -11.04
N THR A 52 6.31 0.78 -10.38
CA THR A 52 6.44 1.68 -9.23
C THR A 52 7.19 2.92 -9.63
N GLY A 53 7.10 3.56 -10.65
CA GLY A 53 7.76 4.81 -11.07
C GLY A 53 9.08 5.24 -10.36
N VAL A 54 9.33 4.69 -9.18
CA VAL A 54 10.59 4.68 -8.43
C VAL A 54 10.62 3.31 -7.73
N GLN A 55 11.66 2.51 -7.96
CA GLN A 55 11.88 1.27 -7.19
C GLN A 55 12.23 1.66 -5.73
N LEU A 56 11.21 1.85 -4.94
CA LEU A 56 11.35 2.06 -3.51
C LEU A 56 11.44 0.68 -2.85
N SER A 57 12.64 0.21 -2.59
CA SER A 57 12.83 -0.92 -1.67
C SER A 57 12.90 -0.38 -0.25
N PRO A 58 12.13 -0.94 0.70
CA PRO A 58 12.21 -0.53 2.11
C PRO A 58 13.60 -0.75 2.72
N ASP A 59 14.41 -1.60 2.12
CA ASP A 59 15.80 -1.85 2.54
C ASP A 59 16.78 -0.78 2.04
N ASN A 60 16.35 0.11 1.15
CA ASN A 60 17.20 1.20 0.70
C ASN A 60 17.28 2.29 1.80
N PRO A 61 18.50 2.63 2.29
CA PRO A 61 18.69 3.68 3.30
C PRO A 61 18.11 5.04 2.88
N LEU A 62 18.10 5.36 1.58
CA LEU A 62 17.48 6.56 1.04
C LEU A 62 15.95 6.53 1.16
N VAL A 63 15.33 5.35 1.07
CA VAL A 63 13.90 5.20 1.28
C VAL A 63 13.57 5.40 2.74
N ARG A 64 14.37 4.86 3.66
CA ARG A 64 14.23 5.13 5.09
C ARG A 64 14.34 6.62 5.42
N MET A 65 15.24 7.35 4.76
CA MET A 65 15.34 8.82 4.88
C MET A 65 14.14 9.56 4.27
N LEU A 66 13.52 9.00 3.23
CA LEU A 66 12.34 9.57 2.58
C LEU A 66 11.03 9.12 3.25
N PHE A 67 11.08 8.18 4.21
CA PHE A 67 9.92 7.70 4.95
C PHE A 67 9.20 8.84 5.70
N GLY A 68 9.93 9.78 6.29
CA GLY A 68 9.33 10.95 6.93
C GLY A 68 8.43 11.75 5.98
N PRO A 69 8.91 12.21 4.81
CA PRO A 69 8.06 12.85 3.81
C PRO A 69 6.94 11.97 3.24
N LEU A 70 7.17 10.65 3.12
CA LEU A 70 6.17 9.70 2.62
C LEU A 70 5.07 9.48 3.66
N THR A 71 5.41 9.33 4.93
CA THR A 71 4.46 9.21 6.04
C THR A 71 3.63 10.47 6.22
N ILE A 72 4.22 11.66 6.04
CA ILE A 72 3.49 12.94 6.01
C ILE A 72 2.50 12.96 4.84
N ALA A 73 2.92 12.51 3.64
CA ALA A 73 2.04 12.40 2.47
C ALA A 73 0.90 11.38 2.67
N LEU A 74 1.11 10.38 3.53
CA LEU A 74 0.12 9.39 3.94
C LEU A 74 -0.75 9.89 5.10
N GLY A 75 -0.47 11.07 5.68
CA GLY A 75 -1.18 11.57 6.85
C GLY A 75 -0.78 10.87 8.16
N VAL A 76 0.33 10.15 8.18
CA VAL A 76 0.86 9.48 9.38
C VAL A 76 1.57 10.48 10.26
N ASP A 77 1.18 10.57 11.52
CA ASP A 77 1.81 11.45 12.49
C ASP A 77 3.27 11.07 12.73
N GLY A 78 4.17 12.06 12.79
CA GLY A 78 5.61 11.87 12.94
C GLY A 78 6.02 11.07 14.19
N ALA A 79 5.19 11.07 15.25
CA ALA A 79 5.41 10.24 16.43
C ALA A 79 5.39 8.73 16.15
N ARG A 80 4.74 8.29 15.06
CA ARG A 80 4.59 6.87 14.66
C ARG A 80 5.62 6.42 13.63
N THR A 81 6.44 7.33 13.14
CA THR A 81 7.54 6.98 12.21
C THR A 81 8.50 5.96 12.85
N ALA A 82 8.64 5.98 14.19
CA ALA A 82 9.47 5.01 14.91
C ALA A 82 8.89 3.59 14.88
N GLU A 83 7.56 3.44 14.87
CA GLU A 83 6.89 2.12 14.79
C GLU A 83 7.09 1.53 13.38
N LEU A 84 7.05 2.35 12.33
CA LEU A 84 7.34 1.94 10.97
C LEU A 84 8.79 1.43 10.79
N LEU A 85 9.72 1.80 11.67
CA LEU A 85 11.09 1.32 11.63
C LEU A 85 11.26 -0.09 12.25
N ASN A 86 10.28 -0.58 13.01
CA ASN A 86 10.31 -1.88 13.68
C ASN A 86 9.60 -3.00 12.90
N VAL A 87 9.06 -2.71 11.72
CA VAL A 87 8.43 -3.73 10.87
C VAL A 87 9.46 -4.72 10.35
N ARG A 88 9.07 -5.98 10.32
CA ARG A 88 9.86 -7.09 9.77
C ARG A 88 9.12 -7.73 8.63
N GLU A 89 9.86 -8.30 7.70
CA GLU A 89 9.26 -9.06 6.60
C GLU A 89 8.48 -10.23 7.17
N TRP A 90 7.25 -10.38 6.67
CA TRP A 90 6.37 -11.51 6.94
C TRP A 90 6.26 -12.34 5.68
N ASN A 91 6.58 -13.63 5.80
CA ASN A 91 6.49 -14.56 4.70
C ASN A 91 5.02 -14.94 4.49
N SER A 92 4.41 -14.40 3.43
CA SER A 92 3.01 -14.66 3.09
C SER A 92 2.81 -16.04 2.44
N GLY A 93 3.87 -16.62 1.94
CA GLY A 93 3.87 -17.89 1.20
C GLY A 93 3.27 -17.80 -0.20
N GLY A 94 3.77 -18.64 -1.11
CA GLY A 94 3.15 -18.88 -2.40
C GLY A 94 3.20 -17.74 -3.41
N ALA A 95 2.15 -17.64 -4.24
CA ALA A 95 2.08 -16.73 -5.38
C ALA A 95 2.09 -15.24 -4.97
N LEU A 96 1.63 -14.92 -3.77
CA LEU A 96 1.55 -13.52 -3.30
C LEU A 96 2.94 -12.86 -3.25
N GLU A 97 3.98 -13.60 -2.86
CA GLU A 97 5.35 -13.11 -2.77
C GLU A 97 5.96 -12.75 -4.13
N GLN A 98 5.40 -13.24 -5.22
CA GLN A 98 5.83 -12.87 -6.57
C GLN A 98 5.46 -11.41 -6.88
N HIS A 99 4.38 -10.91 -6.28
CA HIS A 99 3.86 -9.58 -6.53
C HIS A 99 4.14 -8.60 -5.40
N PHE A 100 4.11 -9.06 -4.13
CA PHE A 100 4.17 -8.19 -2.97
C PHE A 100 5.13 -8.71 -1.91
N MET A 101 5.77 -7.78 -1.24
CA MET A 101 6.48 -7.97 0.01
C MET A 101 5.61 -7.37 1.13
N VAL A 102 5.30 -8.16 2.13
CA VAL A 102 4.55 -7.73 3.30
C VAL A 102 5.50 -7.60 4.49
N ARG A 103 5.33 -6.54 5.26
CA ARG A 103 6.08 -6.29 6.49
C ARG A 103 5.12 -5.94 7.60
N ALA A 104 5.38 -6.42 8.81
CA ALA A 104 4.55 -6.18 9.98
C ALA A 104 5.38 -5.93 11.23
N THR A 105 4.83 -5.15 12.15
CA THR A 105 5.39 -5.04 13.51
C THR A 105 5.19 -6.34 14.29
N ASP A 106 4.06 -7.03 14.02
CA ASP A 106 3.74 -8.33 14.59
C ASP A 106 3.24 -9.29 13.49
N PRO A 107 3.92 -10.44 13.29
CA PRO A 107 3.52 -11.44 12.29
C PRO A 107 2.09 -11.97 12.48
N ALA A 108 1.62 -12.12 13.71
CA ALA A 108 0.27 -12.62 13.99
C ALA A 108 -0.81 -11.62 13.51
N THR A 109 -0.50 -10.32 13.53
CA THR A 109 -1.38 -9.30 12.97
C THR A 109 -1.48 -9.41 11.46
N ALA A 110 -0.35 -9.63 10.77
CA ALA A 110 -0.38 -9.88 9.32
C ALA A 110 -1.21 -11.13 8.98
N GLU A 111 -0.99 -12.25 9.68
CA GLU A 111 -1.73 -13.49 9.46
C GLU A 111 -3.25 -13.29 9.56
N ARG A 112 -3.73 -12.52 10.54
CA ARG A 112 -5.15 -12.21 10.69
C ARG A 112 -5.71 -11.35 9.57
N LEU A 113 -4.94 -10.34 9.11
CA LEU A 113 -5.37 -9.44 8.04
C LEU A 113 -5.46 -10.13 6.68
N PHE A 114 -4.58 -11.10 6.44
CA PHE A 114 -4.48 -11.79 5.15
C PHE A 114 -5.23 -13.12 5.13
N GLY A 115 -6.53 -13.11 5.48
CA GLY A 115 -7.42 -14.25 5.21
C GLY A 115 -7.55 -14.53 3.70
N ASP A 116 -8.19 -15.64 3.35
CA ASP A 116 -8.24 -16.14 1.97
C ASP A 116 -8.78 -15.12 0.96
N ASP A 117 -9.84 -14.39 1.30
CA ASP A 117 -10.43 -13.37 0.43
C ASP A 117 -9.46 -12.19 0.20
N ALA A 118 -8.77 -11.75 1.25
CA ALA A 118 -7.80 -10.67 1.17
C ALA A 118 -6.59 -11.08 0.31
N ARG A 119 -6.09 -12.31 0.47
CA ARG A 119 -5.02 -12.89 -0.34
C ARG A 119 -5.42 -12.99 -1.81
N ALA A 120 -6.62 -13.51 -2.09
CA ALA A 120 -7.14 -13.65 -3.45
C ALA A 120 -7.30 -12.28 -4.14
N ALA A 121 -7.87 -11.29 -3.46
CA ALA A 121 -8.04 -9.95 -3.99
C ALA A 121 -6.70 -9.25 -4.25
N LEU A 122 -5.73 -9.40 -3.33
CA LEU A 122 -4.41 -8.81 -3.49
C LEU A 122 -3.64 -9.47 -4.63
N LEU A 123 -3.74 -10.79 -4.79
CA LEU A 123 -3.14 -11.53 -5.90
C LEU A 123 -3.72 -11.06 -7.24
N ALA A 124 -5.04 -10.98 -7.37
CA ALA A 124 -5.72 -10.49 -8.57
C ALA A 124 -5.29 -9.05 -8.91
N TYR A 125 -5.16 -8.18 -7.90
CA TYR A 125 -4.64 -6.83 -8.09
C TYR A 125 -3.18 -6.83 -8.56
N GLY A 126 -2.34 -7.71 -8.00
CA GLY A 126 -0.94 -7.84 -8.39
C GLY A 126 -0.78 -8.29 -9.84
N GLU A 127 -1.55 -9.29 -10.26
CA GLU A 127 -1.57 -9.80 -11.63
C GLU A 127 -2.04 -8.71 -12.63
N TRP A 128 -3.11 -7.99 -12.29
CA TRP A 128 -3.58 -6.87 -13.11
C TRP A 128 -2.54 -5.74 -13.15
N SER A 129 -1.99 -5.35 -12.01
CA SER A 129 -1.03 -4.25 -11.89
C SER A 129 0.30 -4.51 -12.61
N ALA A 130 0.67 -5.79 -12.80
CA ALA A 130 1.84 -6.19 -13.56
C ALA A 130 1.63 -6.13 -15.09
N GLN A 131 0.40 -5.96 -15.58
CA GLN A 131 0.11 -5.85 -17.00
C GLN A 131 0.56 -4.50 -17.56
N PRO A 132 1.09 -4.43 -18.79
CA PRO A 132 1.57 -3.18 -19.39
C PRO A 132 0.51 -2.07 -19.46
N ASP A 133 -0.74 -2.43 -19.72
CA ASP A 133 -1.84 -1.46 -19.87
C ASP A 133 -2.34 -0.91 -18.53
N SER A 134 -2.12 -1.61 -17.43
CA SER A 134 -2.54 -1.17 -16.09
C SER A 134 -1.97 0.18 -15.69
N ALA A 135 -0.78 0.52 -16.20
CA ALA A 135 -0.13 1.81 -15.93
C ALA A 135 -0.98 3.01 -16.38
N ARG A 136 -1.82 2.84 -17.41
CA ARG A 136 -2.74 3.88 -17.93
C ARG A 136 -3.90 4.14 -16.96
N HIS A 137 -4.26 3.11 -16.19
CA HIS A 137 -5.35 3.13 -15.23
C HIS A 137 -4.87 3.35 -13.78
N GLY A 138 -3.60 3.68 -13.59
CA GLY A 138 -3.01 3.87 -12.27
C GLY A 138 -2.61 2.57 -11.56
N GLY A 139 -2.43 1.49 -12.32
CA GLY A 139 -2.00 0.18 -11.85
C GLY A 139 -0.57 0.15 -11.36
N GLY A 140 -0.27 0.87 -10.31
CA GLY A 140 1.07 0.86 -9.71
C GLY A 140 0.97 1.10 -8.23
N LEU A 141 1.00 0.05 -7.43
CA LEU A 141 1.05 0.18 -5.98
C LEU A 141 2.39 0.80 -5.59
N ILE A 142 2.35 1.89 -4.85
CA ILE A 142 3.53 2.48 -4.23
C ILE A 142 3.69 1.93 -2.82
N LEU A 143 2.62 1.92 -2.04
CA LEU A 143 2.57 1.44 -0.68
C LEU A 143 1.11 1.26 -0.25
N ALA A 144 0.79 0.15 0.42
CA ALA A 144 -0.40 0.05 1.24
C ALA A 144 0.01 -0.07 2.71
N LEU A 145 -0.67 0.68 3.57
CA LEU A 145 -0.35 0.80 4.98
C LEU A 145 -1.61 0.59 5.82
N PHE A 146 -1.59 -0.44 6.67
CA PHE A 146 -2.55 -0.62 7.75
C PHE A 146 -2.00 -0.02 9.04
N TRP A 147 -2.84 0.73 9.72
CA TRP A 147 -2.54 1.35 11.01
C TRP A 147 -3.84 1.67 11.75
N ASP A 148 -3.76 2.31 12.93
CA ASP A 148 -4.94 2.57 13.79
C ASP A 148 -6.06 3.38 13.14
N GLN A 149 -5.77 4.11 12.06
CA GLN A 149 -6.78 4.88 11.33
C GLN A 149 -7.40 4.09 10.16
N GLY A 150 -7.00 2.85 9.95
CA GLY A 150 -7.49 2.00 8.88
C GLY A 150 -6.43 1.64 7.85
N LEU A 151 -6.86 1.41 6.61
CA LEU A 151 -6.01 1.10 5.48
C LEU A 151 -5.86 2.33 4.58
N THR A 152 -4.63 2.69 4.27
CA THR A 152 -4.30 3.67 3.22
C THR A 152 -3.54 2.97 2.11
N ILE A 153 -4.00 3.13 0.86
CA ILE A 153 -3.29 2.66 -0.33
C ILE A 153 -2.86 3.88 -1.14
N LEU A 154 -1.59 3.97 -1.45
CA LEU A 154 -1.02 5.00 -2.30
C LEU A 154 -0.57 4.39 -3.62
N THR A 155 -1.08 4.91 -4.73
CA THR A 155 -0.73 4.48 -6.08
C THR A 155 -0.35 5.67 -6.97
N HIS A 156 0.03 5.41 -8.21
CA HIS A 156 0.04 6.42 -9.26
C HIS A 156 -1.37 6.96 -9.49
N TRP A 157 -1.49 8.01 -10.31
CA TRP A 157 -2.81 8.52 -10.66
C TRP A 157 -3.69 7.39 -11.24
N ALA A 158 -4.85 7.18 -10.63
CA ALA A 158 -5.83 6.18 -11.03
C ALA A 158 -7.03 6.87 -11.68
N ASP A 159 -7.51 6.33 -12.78
CA ASP A 159 -8.80 6.66 -13.35
C ASP A 159 -9.93 5.85 -12.67
N ILE A 160 -11.11 5.84 -13.26
CA ILE A 160 -12.26 5.13 -12.70
C ILE A 160 -11.98 3.63 -12.55
N GLU A 161 -11.42 2.98 -13.56
CA GLU A 161 -11.09 1.55 -13.50
C GLU A 161 -10.06 1.27 -12.39
N GLY A 162 -9.01 2.09 -12.31
CA GLY A 162 -8.01 1.95 -11.26
C GLY A 162 -8.59 2.13 -9.86
N VAL A 163 -9.51 3.09 -9.66
CA VAL A 163 -10.19 3.30 -8.37
C VAL A 163 -11.11 2.12 -8.03
N GLU A 164 -11.81 1.53 -9.01
CA GLU A 164 -12.61 0.33 -8.80
C GLU A 164 -11.75 -0.85 -8.33
N ARG A 165 -10.59 -1.08 -8.97
CA ARG A 165 -9.62 -2.11 -8.54
C ARG A 165 -9.09 -1.87 -7.14
N LEU A 166 -8.76 -0.61 -6.81
CA LEU A 166 -8.34 -0.26 -5.45
C LEU A 166 -9.45 -0.49 -4.43
N THR A 167 -10.71 -0.27 -4.82
CA THR A 167 -11.86 -0.48 -3.94
C THR A 167 -12.11 -1.98 -3.70
N GLU A 168 -11.95 -2.82 -4.72
CA GLU A 168 -12.04 -4.27 -4.59
C GLU A 168 -11.00 -4.80 -3.60
N VAL A 169 -9.71 -4.50 -3.84
CA VAL A 169 -8.62 -4.99 -3.00
C VAL A 169 -8.65 -4.37 -1.60
N GLY A 170 -8.84 -3.05 -1.52
CA GLY A 170 -8.90 -2.35 -0.25
C GLY A 170 -10.08 -2.80 0.61
N GLY A 171 -11.24 -3.01 -0.01
CA GLY A 171 -12.43 -3.54 0.65
C GLY A 171 -12.23 -4.95 1.19
N ALA A 172 -11.58 -5.85 0.45
CA ALA A 172 -11.25 -7.20 0.90
C ALA A 172 -10.26 -7.18 2.07
N LEU A 173 -9.21 -6.36 1.97
CA LEU A 173 -8.21 -6.19 3.02
C LEU A 173 -8.82 -5.62 4.32
N CYS A 174 -9.72 -4.64 4.23
CA CYS A 174 -10.40 -4.08 5.41
C CYS A 174 -11.32 -5.09 6.10
N LYS A 175 -11.93 -6.02 5.35
CA LYS A 175 -12.81 -7.08 5.90
C LYS A 175 -12.02 -8.20 6.57
N GLY A 176 -10.82 -8.51 6.05
CA GLY A 176 -9.97 -9.58 6.60
C GLY A 176 -9.66 -9.38 8.09
N GLY A 177 -9.49 -8.16 8.53
CA GLY A 177 -9.27 -7.82 9.95
C GLY A 177 -10.51 -7.88 10.85
N ALA A 178 -11.71 -7.95 10.28
CA ALA A 178 -12.98 -7.93 11.05
C ALA A 178 -13.50 -9.33 11.46
N GLY A 179 -12.87 -10.39 10.99
CA GLY A 179 -13.35 -11.79 11.09
C GLY A 179 -12.75 -12.62 12.23
N SER A 180 -12.12 -12.02 13.24
CA SER A 180 -11.53 -12.75 14.37
C SER A 180 -12.12 -12.34 15.71
#